data_6a01398cf47fbf4ecfaacd01f42ba86c
#
_entry.id   6a01398cf47fbf4ecfaacd01f42ba86c
#
_cell.length_a   1.000
_cell.length_b   1.000
_cell.length_c   1.000
_cell.angle_alpha   90.00
_cell.angle_beta   90.00
_cell.angle_gamma   90.00
#
_symmetry.space_group_name_H-M   'P 1'
#
loop_
_entity.id
_entity.type
_entity.pdbx_description
1 polymer ?
#
loop_
_entity_poly.entity_id
_entity_poly.type
_entity_poly.pdbx_seq_one_letter_code
_entity_poly.pdbx_strand_id
1 'polypeptide(L)'
;MTKQAEQTTQVAVSVPPHIRGRRTTRGIMLDVAIALLPSAVMACVYFHLYALMLLLVCVVGAVATEFVYYFIAKGGFAKKCSRAGEVVKSWALQFDCTSVVTGLILALILPANTEWYEALLGSVFAIALVKMLFGGTGKNLVNPAAAGRVFLFISFSLSVGVLLVDGTLTTSSTYLSGTLLSEGALSGGASYQETVELSLLQLLLGNGVATAAIGETCKAAIFAGYLYLVVRKVIKWWQPLLCIALSGFVSVCLAATGGTFDIALFPDYCLSGGLVFGAVFMATDYVTSPKGTYGQLVYYVALALLTAILRHFTHIEIMSFTILLMNLVTPLIDTYIVRKPFGYKREKKAKEAV
;
A
#
# COMPACT_ATOMS: atom_id res chain seq x y z
N MET A 1 -40.38 62.75 -9.35
CA MET A 1 -39.22 62.09 -8.77
C MET A 1 -39.47 60.59 -8.69
N THR A 2 -39.10 59.91 -9.75
CA THR A 2 -39.30 58.46 -9.95
C THR A 2 -38.12 57.72 -9.32
N LYS A 3 -38.37 56.95 -8.24
CA LYS A 3 -37.40 55.98 -7.68
C LYS A 3 -37.26 54.82 -8.67
N GLN A 4 -36.18 54.79 -9.42
CA GLN A 4 -35.77 53.59 -10.11
C GLN A 4 -35.35 52.56 -9.04
N ALA A 5 -36.12 51.48 -8.96
CA ALA A 5 -35.76 50.32 -8.20
C ALA A 5 -34.54 49.66 -8.90
N GLU A 6 -33.40 49.67 -8.26
CA GLU A 6 -32.26 48.83 -8.61
C GLU A 6 -32.69 47.36 -8.48
N GLN A 7 -33.00 46.74 -9.62
CA GLN A 7 -33.06 45.29 -9.70
C GLN A 7 -31.64 44.74 -9.57
N THR A 8 -31.26 44.41 -8.35
CA THR A 8 -30.11 43.54 -8.13
C THR A 8 -30.39 42.20 -8.82
N THR A 9 -29.86 42.04 -10.03
CA THR A 9 -29.79 40.76 -10.71
C THR A 9 -28.99 39.83 -9.81
N GLN A 10 -29.67 39.02 -9.01
CA GLN A 10 -29.05 37.91 -8.33
C GLN A 10 -28.58 36.95 -9.43
N VAL A 11 -27.27 37.01 -9.74
CA VAL A 11 -26.66 36.02 -10.58
C VAL A 11 -26.72 34.68 -9.82
N ALA A 12 -27.71 33.86 -10.20
CA ALA A 12 -27.76 32.49 -9.73
C ALA A 12 -26.48 31.78 -10.23
N VAL A 13 -25.49 31.68 -9.39
CA VAL A 13 -24.32 30.84 -9.66
C VAL A 13 -24.85 29.41 -9.65
N SER A 14 -25.22 28.91 -10.83
CA SER A 14 -25.52 27.49 -10.99
C SER A 14 -24.25 26.74 -10.66
N VAL A 15 -24.31 25.89 -9.64
CA VAL A 15 -23.26 24.92 -9.36
C VAL A 15 -22.97 24.18 -10.67
N PRO A 16 -21.73 24.17 -11.18
CA PRO A 16 -21.44 23.54 -12.46
C PRO A 16 -21.93 22.09 -12.44
N PRO A 17 -22.47 21.56 -13.54
CA PRO A 17 -22.95 20.20 -13.60
C PRO A 17 -21.81 19.26 -13.28
N HIS A 18 -21.84 18.61 -12.11
CA HIS A 18 -20.88 17.59 -11.76
C HIS A 18 -21.16 16.38 -12.66
N ILE A 19 -20.30 16.17 -13.65
CA ILE A 19 -20.30 14.94 -14.44
C ILE A 19 -19.87 13.82 -13.51
N ARG A 20 -20.81 13.10 -12.94
CA ARG A 20 -20.56 11.94 -12.11
C ARG A 20 -20.22 10.76 -13.02
N GLY A 21 -19.02 10.19 -12.87
CA GLY A 21 -18.71 8.90 -13.47
C GLY A 21 -19.65 7.81 -12.94
N ARG A 22 -19.94 6.80 -13.75
CA ARG A 22 -20.78 5.66 -13.33
C ARG A 22 -20.17 4.83 -12.21
N ARG A 23 -18.86 5.01 -11.89
CA ARG A 23 -18.13 4.27 -10.88
C ARG A 23 -18.21 4.97 -9.53
N THR A 24 -18.68 4.22 -8.53
CA THR A 24 -18.71 4.66 -7.14
C THR A 24 -17.43 4.22 -6.43
N THR A 25 -17.02 4.94 -5.37
CA THR A 25 -15.89 4.55 -4.50
C THR A 25 -16.05 3.12 -3.97
N ARG A 26 -17.27 2.75 -3.55
CA ARG A 26 -17.61 1.40 -3.11
C ARG A 26 -17.33 0.35 -4.20
N GLY A 27 -17.69 0.63 -5.45
CA GLY A 27 -17.44 -0.29 -6.57
C GLY A 27 -15.94 -0.48 -6.84
N ILE A 28 -15.16 0.60 -6.78
CA ILE A 28 -13.70 0.53 -6.95
C ILE A 28 -13.05 -0.28 -5.82
N MET A 29 -13.46 -0.04 -4.56
CA MET A 29 -12.91 -0.78 -3.41
C MET A 29 -13.29 -2.26 -3.43
N LEU A 30 -14.49 -2.60 -3.94
CA LEU A 30 -14.86 -4.00 -4.18
C LEU A 30 -14.00 -4.64 -5.27
N ASP A 31 -13.70 -3.93 -6.36
CA ASP A 31 -12.79 -4.43 -7.40
C ASP A 31 -11.38 -4.71 -6.80
N VAL A 32 -10.88 -3.84 -5.92
CA VAL A 32 -9.59 -4.07 -5.22
C VAL A 32 -9.69 -5.27 -4.28
N ALA A 33 -10.77 -5.41 -3.51
CA ALA A 33 -10.98 -6.56 -2.64
C ALA A 33 -11.00 -7.88 -3.43
N ILE A 34 -11.68 -7.91 -4.59
CA ILE A 34 -11.70 -9.08 -5.49
C ILE A 34 -10.30 -9.38 -6.04
N ALA A 35 -9.52 -8.34 -6.39
CA ALA A 35 -8.15 -8.51 -6.88
C ALA A 35 -7.19 -9.06 -5.81
N LEU A 36 -7.48 -8.86 -4.53
CA LEU A 36 -6.70 -9.41 -3.41
C LEU A 36 -7.07 -10.87 -3.09
N LEU A 37 -8.25 -11.36 -3.53
CA LEU A 37 -8.70 -12.72 -3.24
C LEU A 37 -7.72 -13.81 -3.71
N PRO A 38 -7.14 -13.79 -4.92
CA PRO A 38 -6.17 -14.81 -5.32
C PRO A 38 -5.00 -14.90 -4.35
N SER A 39 -4.43 -13.77 -3.92
CA SER A 39 -3.34 -13.74 -2.94
C SER A 39 -3.78 -14.23 -1.57
N ALA A 40 -5.00 -13.90 -1.12
CA ALA A 40 -5.56 -14.37 0.14
C ALA A 40 -5.82 -15.89 0.13
N VAL A 41 -6.32 -16.43 -0.98
CA VAL A 41 -6.51 -17.89 -1.15
C VAL A 41 -5.18 -18.61 -1.10
N MET A 42 -4.17 -18.13 -1.82
CA MET A 42 -2.84 -18.74 -1.81
C MET A 42 -2.17 -18.64 -0.44
N ALA A 43 -2.35 -17.52 0.27
CA ALA A 43 -1.91 -17.40 1.67
C ALA A 43 -2.54 -18.48 2.57
N CYS A 44 -3.84 -18.76 2.42
CA CYS A 44 -4.52 -19.84 3.15
C CYS A 44 -4.03 -21.24 2.74
N VAL A 45 -3.65 -21.43 1.49
CA VAL A 45 -3.12 -22.73 0.99
C VAL A 45 -1.74 -23.00 1.60
N TYR A 46 -0.86 -21.99 1.68
CA TYR A 46 0.50 -22.16 2.20
C TYR A 46 0.58 -22.13 3.73
N PHE A 47 -0.15 -21.21 4.38
CA PHE A 47 -0.08 -21.00 5.82
C PHE A 47 -1.32 -21.52 6.56
N HIS A 48 -2.22 -22.21 5.87
CA HIS A 48 -3.39 -22.90 6.44
C HIS A 48 -4.27 -21.99 7.32
N LEU A 49 -4.68 -22.53 8.46
CA LEU A 49 -5.59 -21.87 9.39
C LEU A 49 -5.02 -20.55 9.98
N TYR A 50 -3.70 -20.45 10.03
CA TYR A 50 -3.02 -19.29 10.59
C TYR A 50 -3.22 -18.03 9.74
N ALA A 51 -3.05 -18.16 8.41
CA ALA A 51 -3.34 -17.06 7.49
C ALA A 51 -4.81 -16.63 7.54
N LEU A 52 -5.73 -17.59 7.63
CA LEU A 52 -7.15 -17.29 7.77
C LEU A 52 -7.45 -16.51 9.05
N MET A 53 -6.82 -16.89 10.18
CA MET A 53 -6.93 -16.16 11.45
C MET A 53 -6.46 -14.72 11.31
N LEU A 54 -5.27 -14.49 10.74
CA LEU A 54 -4.73 -13.13 10.53
C LEU A 54 -5.64 -12.30 9.62
N LEU A 55 -6.12 -12.87 8.51
CA LEU A 55 -7.05 -12.20 7.61
C LEU A 55 -8.33 -11.78 8.33
N LEU A 56 -8.93 -12.68 9.10
CA LEU A 56 -10.15 -12.39 9.85
C LEU A 56 -9.91 -11.33 10.93
N VAL A 57 -8.85 -11.47 11.73
CA VAL A 57 -8.52 -10.51 12.81
C VAL A 57 -8.28 -9.11 12.24
N CYS A 58 -7.50 -8.97 11.18
CA CYS A 58 -7.24 -7.67 10.58
C CYS A 58 -8.50 -7.04 9.97
N VAL A 59 -9.29 -7.81 9.23
CA VAL A 59 -10.51 -7.30 8.59
C VAL A 59 -11.56 -6.93 9.62
N VAL A 60 -11.85 -7.81 10.56
CA VAL A 60 -12.82 -7.57 11.64
C VAL A 60 -12.35 -6.40 12.52
N GLY A 61 -11.06 -6.38 12.89
CA GLY A 61 -10.45 -5.29 13.66
C GLY A 61 -10.58 -3.94 12.95
N ALA A 62 -10.29 -3.89 11.65
CA ALA A 62 -10.41 -2.68 10.85
C ALA A 62 -11.86 -2.17 10.76
N VAL A 63 -12.82 -3.05 10.47
CA VAL A 63 -14.24 -2.70 10.34
C VAL A 63 -14.83 -2.31 11.71
N ALA A 64 -14.50 -3.05 12.77
CA ALA A 64 -14.94 -2.75 14.13
C ALA A 64 -14.41 -1.39 14.60
N THR A 65 -13.16 -1.08 14.33
CA THR A 65 -12.54 0.22 14.68
C THR A 65 -13.22 1.37 13.95
N GLU A 66 -13.50 1.24 12.65
CA GLU A 66 -14.24 2.25 11.89
C GLU A 66 -15.64 2.45 12.46
N PHE A 67 -16.35 1.36 12.77
CA PHE A 67 -17.68 1.41 13.36
C PHE A 67 -17.66 2.12 14.72
N VAL A 68 -16.75 1.74 15.62
CA VAL A 68 -16.61 2.34 16.96
C VAL A 68 -16.31 3.84 16.86
N TYR A 69 -15.37 4.22 16.01
CA TYR A 69 -15.04 5.63 15.78
C TYR A 69 -16.26 6.41 15.28
N TYR A 70 -16.96 5.89 14.27
CA TYR A 70 -18.16 6.52 13.74
C TYR A 70 -19.26 6.63 14.80
N PHE A 71 -19.45 5.59 15.60
CA PHE A 71 -20.43 5.56 16.67
C PHE A 71 -20.14 6.63 17.73
N ILE A 72 -18.89 6.77 18.15
CA ILE A 72 -18.45 7.80 19.11
C ILE A 72 -18.63 9.20 18.50
N ALA A 73 -18.15 9.43 17.28
CA ALA A 73 -18.19 10.72 16.61
C ALA A 73 -19.61 11.23 16.36
N LYS A 74 -20.56 10.34 16.14
CA LYS A 74 -21.99 10.68 15.95
C LYS A 74 -22.80 10.74 17.26
N GLY A 75 -22.13 10.60 18.40
CA GLY A 75 -22.77 10.69 19.73
C GLY A 75 -23.69 9.52 20.03
N GLY A 76 -23.33 8.30 19.58
CA GLY A 76 -24.07 7.07 19.83
C GLY A 76 -24.26 6.72 21.32
N PHE A 77 -23.41 7.25 22.18
CA PHE A 77 -23.53 7.13 23.64
C PHE A 77 -24.47 8.17 24.28
N ALA A 78 -25.03 9.11 23.52
CA ALA A 78 -25.98 10.08 24.06
C ALA A 78 -27.30 9.38 24.48
N LYS A 79 -27.82 9.70 25.65
CA LYS A 79 -28.86 9.04 26.48
C LYS A 79 -30.16 8.54 25.83
N LYS A 80 -30.32 8.49 24.52
CA LYS A 80 -31.51 7.98 23.83
C LYS A 80 -31.19 6.75 22.99
N CYS A 81 -31.62 5.59 23.41
CA CYS A 81 -31.50 4.28 22.73
C CYS A 81 -32.02 4.31 21.26
N SER A 82 -32.98 5.17 20.93
CA SER A 82 -33.49 5.42 19.57
C SER A 82 -32.41 5.97 18.62
N ARG A 83 -31.43 6.74 19.11
CA ARG A 83 -30.38 7.34 18.31
C ARG A 83 -29.32 6.33 17.89
N ALA A 84 -29.07 5.28 18.69
CA ALA A 84 -28.09 4.24 18.37
C ALA A 84 -28.44 3.47 17.09
N GLY A 85 -29.70 3.09 16.93
CA GLY A 85 -30.19 2.40 15.71
C GLY A 85 -30.08 3.25 14.45
N GLU A 86 -30.32 4.55 14.55
CA GLU A 86 -30.14 5.50 13.43
C GLU A 86 -28.66 5.67 13.07
N VAL A 87 -27.77 5.69 14.07
CA VAL A 87 -26.31 5.76 13.84
C VAL A 87 -25.82 4.51 13.12
N VAL A 88 -26.24 3.31 13.55
CA VAL A 88 -25.87 2.05 12.89
C VAL A 88 -26.39 2.03 11.44
N LYS A 89 -27.65 2.42 11.21
CA LYS A 89 -28.21 2.50 9.85
C LYS A 89 -27.47 3.50 8.97
N SER A 90 -27.13 4.68 9.50
CA SER A 90 -26.39 5.69 8.75
C SER A 90 -24.96 5.25 8.43
N TRP A 91 -24.28 4.53 9.36
CA TRP A 91 -22.98 3.93 9.10
C TRP A 91 -23.06 2.88 7.98
N ALA A 92 -24.01 1.96 8.06
CA ALA A 92 -24.17 0.91 7.05
C ALA A 92 -24.45 1.46 5.64
N LEU A 93 -25.17 2.58 5.54
CA LEU A 93 -25.41 3.27 4.26
C LEU A 93 -24.15 3.97 3.72
N GLN A 94 -23.29 4.48 4.58
CA GLN A 94 -22.04 5.19 4.21
C GLN A 94 -20.85 4.27 4.07
N PHE A 95 -20.96 3.01 4.50
CA PHE A 95 -19.88 2.03 4.44
C PHE A 95 -19.43 1.77 2.99
N ASP A 96 -18.18 2.09 2.70
CA ASP A 96 -17.60 2.07 1.34
C ASP A 96 -16.59 0.94 1.10
N CYS A 97 -16.49 -0.03 2.01
CA CYS A 97 -15.57 -1.18 2.00
C CYS A 97 -14.06 -0.82 2.07
N THR A 98 -13.69 0.43 2.26
CA THR A 98 -12.27 0.83 2.33
C THR A 98 -11.55 0.20 3.52
N SER A 99 -12.22 0.04 4.67
CA SER A 99 -11.62 -0.62 5.85
C SER A 99 -11.41 -2.10 5.65
N VAL A 100 -12.28 -2.77 4.89
CA VAL A 100 -12.09 -4.17 4.50
C VAL A 100 -10.82 -4.31 3.66
N VAL A 101 -10.64 -3.45 2.65
CA VAL A 101 -9.44 -3.44 1.80
C VAL A 101 -8.19 -3.15 2.63
N THR A 102 -8.23 -2.17 3.53
CA THR A 102 -7.11 -1.86 4.42
C THR A 102 -6.75 -3.05 5.31
N GLY A 103 -7.75 -3.71 5.91
CA GLY A 103 -7.54 -4.91 6.73
C GLY A 103 -6.97 -6.09 5.93
N LEU A 104 -7.47 -6.32 4.71
CA LEU A 104 -6.94 -7.36 3.81
C LEU A 104 -5.48 -7.08 3.40
N ILE A 105 -5.16 -5.87 2.97
CA ILE A 105 -3.79 -5.50 2.61
C ILE A 105 -2.88 -5.64 3.83
N LEU A 106 -3.29 -5.13 5.01
CA LEU A 106 -2.49 -5.23 6.23
C LEU A 106 -2.21 -6.70 6.58
N ALA A 107 -3.23 -7.57 6.59
CA ALA A 107 -3.04 -8.99 6.87
C ALA A 107 -2.06 -9.63 5.91
N LEU A 108 -2.19 -9.36 4.60
CA LEU A 108 -1.36 -9.97 3.56
C LEU A 108 0.11 -9.52 3.59
N ILE A 109 0.40 -8.35 4.14
CA ILE A 109 1.77 -7.85 4.31
C ILE A 109 2.39 -8.23 5.66
N LEU A 110 1.64 -8.84 6.59
CA LEU A 110 2.18 -9.34 7.84
C LEU A 110 2.84 -10.71 7.66
N PRO A 111 3.92 -10.98 8.41
CA PRO A 111 4.56 -12.29 8.41
C PRO A 111 3.71 -13.35 9.14
N ALA A 112 3.98 -14.62 8.85
CA ALA A 112 3.22 -15.72 9.38
C ALA A 112 3.38 -15.92 10.90
N ASN A 113 4.43 -15.41 11.50
CA ASN A 113 4.67 -15.50 12.95
C ASN A 113 4.05 -14.37 13.78
N THR A 114 3.27 -13.47 13.14
CA THR A 114 2.59 -12.36 13.82
C THR A 114 1.47 -12.87 14.72
N GLU A 115 1.47 -12.52 15.98
CA GLU A 115 0.43 -12.89 16.93
C GLU A 115 -0.90 -12.16 16.64
N TRP A 116 -2.02 -12.79 16.97
CA TRP A 116 -3.34 -12.24 16.68
C TRP A 116 -3.60 -10.85 17.31
N TYR A 117 -3.05 -10.59 18.52
CA TYR A 117 -3.19 -9.28 19.17
C TYR A 117 -2.35 -8.19 18.50
N GLU A 118 -1.19 -8.53 17.95
CA GLU A 118 -0.37 -7.61 17.16
C GLU A 118 -1.12 -7.19 15.89
N ALA A 119 -1.68 -8.16 15.15
CA ALA A 119 -2.49 -7.91 13.97
C ALA A 119 -3.70 -7.02 14.28
N LEU A 120 -4.37 -7.24 15.42
CA LEU A 120 -5.46 -6.41 15.90
C LEU A 120 -4.99 -4.98 16.20
N LEU A 121 -3.89 -4.81 16.93
CA LEU A 121 -3.33 -3.49 17.24
C LEU A 121 -2.94 -2.73 15.98
N GLY A 122 -2.31 -3.40 15.00
CA GLY A 122 -1.97 -2.81 13.71
C GLY A 122 -3.20 -2.32 12.94
N SER A 123 -4.28 -3.11 12.94
CA SER A 123 -5.53 -2.73 12.26
C SER A 123 -6.23 -1.56 12.95
N VAL A 124 -6.24 -1.54 14.28
CA VAL A 124 -6.76 -0.41 15.08
C VAL A 124 -5.96 0.86 14.80
N PHE A 125 -4.63 0.77 14.81
CA PHE A 125 -3.75 1.91 14.50
C PHE A 125 -4.00 2.44 13.07
N ALA A 126 -4.02 1.56 12.08
CA ALA A 126 -4.23 1.92 10.67
C ALA A 126 -5.57 2.65 10.45
N ILE A 127 -6.64 2.19 11.08
CA ILE A 127 -7.96 2.78 10.88
C ILE A 127 -8.20 3.97 11.81
N ALA A 128 -7.99 3.85 13.12
CA ALA A 128 -8.31 4.93 14.06
C ALA A 128 -7.42 6.16 13.84
N LEU A 129 -6.09 5.97 13.81
CA LEU A 129 -5.14 7.07 13.77
C LEU A 129 -4.87 7.54 12.34
N VAL A 130 -4.63 6.64 11.40
CA VAL A 130 -4.19 7.02 10.05
C VAL A 130 -5.36 7.39 9.13
N LYS A 131 -6.52 6.71 9.26
CA LYS A 131 -7.67 6.97 8.39
C LYS A 131 -8.68 7.91 9.04
N MET A 132 -9.19 7.57 10.23
CA MET A 132 -10.35 8.26 10.79
C MET A 132 -10.00 9.58 11.45
N LEU A 133 -8.83 9.71 12.07
CA LEU A 133 -8.40 10.96 12.73
C LEU A 133 -8.26 12.11 11.71
N PHE A 134 -7.84 11.81 10.48
CA PHE A 134 -7.74 12.80 9.39
C PHE A 134 -9.07 13.10 8.69
N GLY A 135 -10.16 12.46 9.09
CA GLY A 135 -11.51 12.74 8.59
C GLY A 135 -12.08 11.68 7.65
N GLY A 136 -11.55 10.46 7.66
CA GLY A 136 -12.07 9.29 6.96
C GLY A 136 -11.59 9.13 5.53
N THR A 137 -12.34 8.38 4.73
CA THR A 137 -11.97 8.00 3.36
C THR A 137 -11.64 9.21 2.48
N GLY A 138 -10.50 9.16 1.82
CA GLY A 138 -10.05 10.19 0.89
C GLY A 138 -9.31 11.38 1.52
N LYS A 139 -9.12 11.41 2.84
CA LYS A 139 -8.41 12.48 3.57
C LYS A 139 -7.14 12.00 4.27
N ASN A 140 -6.83 10.73 4.20
CA ASN A 140 -5.63 10.15 4.80
C ASN A 140 -4.37 10.66 4.08
N LEU A 141 -3.37 11.06 4.87
CA LEU A 141 -2.09 11.59 4.38
C LEU A 141 -1.22 10.48 3.80
N VAL A 142 -1.25 9.31 4.43
CA VAL A 142 -0.46 8.13 4.06
C VAL A 142 -1.35 6.91 3.91
N ASN A 143 -0.84 5.87 3.26
CA ASN A 143 -1.54 4.58 3.13
C ASN A 143 -1.71 3.93 4.52
N PRO A 144 -2.97 3.67 4.97
CA PRO A 144 -3.23 3.16 6.32
C PRO A 144 -2.63 1.78 6.57
N ALA A 145 -2.66 0.88 5.57
CA ALA A 145 -2.10 -0.47 5.72
C ALA A 145 -0.57 -0.42 5.85
N ALA A 146 0.11 0.43 5.04
CA ALA A 146 1.55 0.64 5.16
C ALA A 146 1.93 1.20 6.52
N ALA A 147 1.18 2.20 7.01
CA ALA A 147 1.40 2.80 8.32
C ALA A 147 1.19 1.78 9.46
N GLY A 148 0.15 0.94 9.37
CA GLY A 148 -0.09 -0.14 10.34
C GLY A 148 1.07 -1.13 10.38
N ARG A 149 1.59 -1.57 9.22
CA ARG A 149 2.76 -2.45 9.16
C ARG A 149 4.01 -1.82 9.77
N VAL A 150 4.30 -0.57 9.43
CA VAL A 150 5.47 0.14 9.95
C VAL A 150 5.36 0.35 11.47
N PHE A 151 4.18 0.69 11.97
CA PHE A 151 3.92 0.77 13.40
C PHE A 151 4.20 -0.57 14.10
N LEU A 152 3.70 -1.68 13.56
CA LEU A 152 3.94 -3.01 14.12
C LEU A 152 5.42 -3.41 14.05
N PHE A 153 6.09 -3.11 12.94
CA PHE A 153 7.53 -3.38 12.79
C PHE A 153 8.37 -2.66 13.84
N ILE A 154 8.05 -1.40 14.14
CA ILE A 154 8.78 -0.62 15.14
C ILE A 154 8.45 -1.09 16.56
N SER A 155 7.18 -1.47 16.82
CA SER A 155 6.72 -1.86 18.16
C SER A 155 7.04 -3.30 18.50
N PHE A 156 7.02 -4.20 17.51
CA PHE A 156 7.17 -5.66 17.65
C PHE A 156 8.20 -6.19 16.65
N SER A 157 9.41 -5.62 16.66
CA SER A 157 10.43 -5.89 15.63
C SER A 157 10.85 -7.36 15.52
N LEU A 158 10.78 -8.13 16.60
CA LEU A 158 11.14 -9.55 16.61
C LEU A 158 10.09 -10.44 15.95
N SER A 159 8.80 -10.16 16.18
CA SER A 159 7.71 -10.96 15.61
C SER A 159 7.34 -10.54 14.19
N VAL A 160 7.44 -9.26 13.86
CA VAL A 160 6.97 -8.71 12.59
C VAL A 160 8.10 -8.46 11.59
N GLY A 161 9.34 -8.37 12.06
CA GLY A 161 10.50 -8.02 11.24
C GLY A 161 11.30 -9.20 10.70
N VAL A 162 11.23 -10.36 11.33
CA VAL A 162 12.13 -11.50 11.07
C VAL A 162 11.35 -12.80 10.97
N LEU A 163 11.67 -13.63 9.98
CA LEU A 163 11.11 -14.97 9.82
C LEU A 163 12.11 -16.03 10.30
N LEU A 164 11.59 -17.04 10.97
CA LEU A 164 12.29 -18.27 11.24
C LEU A 164 12.00 -19.27 10.10
N VAL A 165 13.01 -19.63 9.34
CA VAL A 165 12.94 -20.71 8.34
C VAL A 165 13.94 -21.78 8.79
N ASP A 166 13.43 -22.97 9.10
CA ASP A 166 14.23 -24.12 9.54
C ASP A 166 15.25 -23.81 10.65
N GLY A 167 14.83 -22.95 11.62
CA GLY A 167 15.70 -22.55 12.74
C GLY A 167 16.66 -21.40 12.43
N THR A 168 16.59 -20.81 11.26
CA THR A 168 17.40 -19.64 10.85
C THR A 168 16.55 -18.38 10.77
N LEU A 169 17.12 -17.25 11.20
CA LEU A 169 16.48 -15.94 11.10
C LEU A 169 16.68 -15.40 9.67
N THR A 170 15.59 -15.28 8.92
CA THR A 170 15.63 -14.76 7.55
C THR A 170 14.74 -13.54 7.39
N THR A 171 15.20 -12.54 6.65
CA THR A 171 14.37 -11.47 6.12
C THR A 171 14.10 -11.76 4.64
N SER A 172 13.04 -11.21 4.06
CA SER A 172 12.73 -11.42 2.65
C SER A 172 13.83 -10.95 1.69
N SER A 173 14.67 -10.01 2.11
CA SER A 173 15.82 -9.55 1.34
C SER A 173 17.04 -10.44 1.53
N THR A 174 17.07 -11.28 2.56
CA THR A 174 18.16 -12.23 2.80
C THR A 174 18.19 -13.33 1.75
N TYR A 175 17.03 -13.69 1.17
CA TYR A 175 16.99 -14.58 0.01
C TYR A 175 17.74 -14.02 -1.20
N LEU A 176 17.83 -12.72 -1.33
CA LEU A 176 18.51 -12.06 -2.44
C LEU A 176 20.02 -12.14 -2.35
N SER A 177 20.56 -12.16 -1.12
CA SER A 177 22.00 -12.25 -0.88
C SER A 177 22.51 -13.71 -0.81
N GLY A 178 21.61 -14.70 -0.89
CA GLY A 178 21.96 -16.11 -0.75
C GLY A 178 22.51 -16.50 0.63
N THR A 179 22.38 -15.59 1.60
CA THR A 179 22.92 -15.80 2.96
C THR A 179 21.78 -15.98 3.95
N LEU A 180 21.66 -17.19 4.48
CA LEU A 180 20.84 -17.46 5.65
C LEU A 180 21.67 -17.11 6.89
N LEU A 181 21.18 -16.18 7.71
CA LEU A 181 21.78 -15.93 9.01
C LEU A 181 21.31 -17.03 9.97
N SER A 182 22.22 -17.96 10.32
CA SER A 182 21.95 -18.94 11.37
C SER A 182 21.85 -18.25 12.73
N GLU A 183 21.10 -18.81 13.69
CA GLU A 183 21.03 -18.31 15.07
C GLU A 183 22.43 -18.14 15.70
N GLY A 184 23.42 -18.92 15.25
CA GLY A 184 24.80 -18.79 15.65
C GLY A 184 25.47 -17.48 15.22
N ALA A 185 25.00 -16.78 14.21
CA ALA A 185 25.56 -15.49 13.79
C ALA A 185 25.25 -14.37 14.78
N LEU A 186 24.13 -14.44 15.48
CA LEU A 186 23.76 -13.49 16.54
C LEU A 186 24.52 -13.74 17.85
N SER A 187 25.07 -14.97 18.04
CA SER A 187 25.84 -15.35 19.22
C SER A 187 27.37 -15.44 18.97
N GLY A 188 27.87 -14.97 17.82
CA GLY A 188 29.29 -14.97 17.49
C GLY A 188 29.82 -16.31 16.95
N GLY A 189 28.95 -17.24 16.55
CA GLY A 189 29.29 -18.50 15.89
C GLY A 189 29.46 -18.35 14.37
N ALA A 190 30.21 -19.29 13.76
CA ALA A 190 30.51 -19.28 12.32
C ALA A 190 29.23 -19.28 11.46
N SER A 191 29.12 -18.31 10.56
CA SER A 191 28.05 -18.23 9.59
C SER A 191 28.16 -19.34 8.55
N TYR A 192 27.19 -20.25 8.49
CA TYR A 192 27.00 -21.13 7.36
C TYR A 192 26.35 -20.34 6.23
N GLN A 193 27.06 -20.17 5.13
CA GLN A 193 26.53 -19.65 3.87
C GLN A 193 25.98 -20.84 3.07
N GLU A 194 24.69 -21.05 3.09
CA GLU A 194 24.02 -21.96 2.18
C GLU A 194 23.38 -21.12 1.09
N THR A 195 23.91 -21.19 -0.13
CA THR A 195 23.34 -20.55 -1.31
C THR A 195 22.15 -21.38 -1.79
N VAL A 196 20.95 -20.95 -1.49
CA VAL A 196 19.73 -21.58 -2.02
C VAL A 196 19.46 -20.99 -3.39
N GLU A 197 19.84 -21.72 -4.44
CA GLU A 197 19.46 -21.39 -5.82
C GLU A 197 17.97 -21.72 -6.02
N LEU A 198 17.14 -20.71 -5.97
CA LEU A 198 15.70 -20.83 -6.23
C LEU A 198 15.45 -20.72 -7.74
N SER A 199 14.77 -21.70 -8.32
CA SER A 199 14.32 -21.57 -9.70
C SER A 199 13.26 -20.47 -9.83
N LEU A 200 13.22 -19.79 -10.96
CA LEU A 200 12.28 -18.71 -11.26
C LEU A 200 10.81 -19.16 -11.10
N LEU A 201 10.51 -20.43 -11.35
CA LEU A 201 9.19 -21.03 -11.11
C LEU A 201 8.87 -21.14 -9.61
N GLN A 202 9.85 -21.46 -8.78
CA GLN A 202 9.66 -21.50 -7.32
C GLN A 202 9.38 -20.11 -6.75
N LEU A 203 10.08 -19.09 -7.25
CA LEU A 203 9.81 -17.68 -6.90
C LEU A 203 8.42 -17.21 -7.34
N LEU A 204 7.98 -17.60 -8.54
CA LEU A 204 6.65 -17.22 -9.05
C LEU A 204 5.51 -17.91 -8.29
N LEU A 205 5.66 -19.19 -8.01
CA LEU A 205 4.63 -19.99 -7.35
C LEU A 205 4.75 -19.96 -5.83
N GLY A 206 5.91 -19.59 -5.28
CA GLY A 206 6.15 -19.58 -3.84
C GLY A 206 6.39 -20.95 -3.22
N ASN A 207 6.66 -21.99 -4.03
CA ASN A 207 6.94 -23.32 -3.55
C ASN A 207 8.32 -23.41 -2.90
N GLY A 208 8.38 -23.80 -1.63
CA GLY A 208 9.63 -23.96 -0.89
C GLY A 208 10.24 -22.65 -0.38
N VAL A 209 9.54 -21.52 -0.52
CA VAL A 209 9.99 -20.21 -0.05
C VAL A 209 9.10 -19.75 1.09
N ALA A 210 9.58 -19.79 2.31
CA ALA A 210 8.98 -19.06 3.40
C ALA A 210 9.30 -17.57 3.22
N THR A 211 8.36 -16.79 2.69
CA THR A 211 8.54 -15.35 2.50
C THR A 211 8.17 -14.58 3.76
N ALA A 212 8.68 -13.37 3.89
CA ALA A 212 8.44 -12.54 5.07
C ALA A 212 6.95 -12.24 5.32
N ALA A 213 6.10 -12.20 4.28
CA ALA A 213 4.68 -11.90 4.42
C ALA A 213 3.81 -12.95 3.72
N ILE A 214 2.66 -13.26 4.35
CA ILE A 214 1.78 -14.33 3.90
C ILE A 214 1.20 -14.10 2.50
N GLY A 215 0.93 -12.84 2.10
CA GLY A 215 0.37 -12.52 0.78
C GLY A 215 1.41 -12.32 -0.31
N GLU A 216 2.69 -12.27 0.02
CA GLU A 216 3.78 -12.07 -0.92
C GLU A 216 4.33 -13.40 -1.48
N THR A 217 3.92 -14.54 -0.92
CA THR A 217 4.43 -15.86 -1.25
C THR A 217 4.21 -16.21 -2.71
N CYS A 218 2.99 -16.11 -3.22
CA CYS A 218 2.65 -16.45 -4.59
C CYS A 218 2.59 -15.20 -5.48
N LYS A 219 3.67 -14.92 -6.23
CA LYS A 219 3.71 -13.78 -7.16
C LYS A 219 2.72 -13.95 -8.31
N ALA A 220 2.46 -15.18 -8.76
CA ALA A 220 1.46 -15.46 -9.79
C ALA A 220 0.06 -15.00 -9.38
N ALA A 221 -0.33 -15.20 -8.10
CA ALA A 221 -1.60 -14.71 -7.57
C ALA A 221 -1.68 -13.19 -7.54
N ILE A 222 -0.57 -12.50 -7.19
CA ILE A 222 -0.49 -11.05 -7.23
C ILE A 222 -0.63 -10.54 -8.68
N PHE A 223 0.04 -11.17 -9.64
CA PHE A 223 -0.08 -10.81 -11.06
C PHE A 223 -1.49 -11.05 -11.60
N ALA A 224 -2.18 -12.10 -11.16
CA ALA A 224 -3.59 -12.32 -11.52
C ALA A 224 -4.48 -11.17 -11.00
N GLY A 225 -4.30 -10.76 -9.75
CA GLY A 225 -4.98 -9.58 -9.18
C GLY A 225 -4.65 -8.28 -9.91
N TYR A 226 -3.38 -8.08 -10.25
CA TYR A 226 -2.93 -6.94 -11.05
C TYR A 226 -3.61 -6.89 -12.42
N LEU A 227 -3.63 -8.02 -13.14
CA LEU A 227 -4.27 -8.10 -14.45
C LEU A 227 -5.76 -7.78 -14.36
N TYR A 228 -6.46 -8.29 -13.35
CA TYR A 228 -7.85 -7.95 -13.08
C TYR A 228 -8.05 -6.43 -12.90
N LEU A 229 -7.23 -5.75 -12.09
CA LEU A 229 -7.32 -4.31 -11.86
C LEU A 229 -7.04 -3.48 -13.14
N VAL A 230 -6.10 -3.93 -13.98
CA VAL A 230 -5.79 -3.30 -15.27
C VAL A 230 -6.96 -3.44 -16.24
N VAL A 231 -7.53 -4.65 -16.38
CA VAL A 231 -8.71 -4.92 -17.24
C VAL A 231 -9.91 -4.09 -16.77
N ARG A 232 -10.12 -4.01 -15.46
CA ARG A 232 -11.16 -3.16 -14.86
C ARG A 232 -10.84 -1.67 -14.95
N LYS A 233 -9.67 -1.27 -15.45
CA LYS A 233 -9.19 0.12 -15.54
C LYS A 233 -9.24 0.84 -14.18
N VAL A 234 -8.96 0.12 -13.11
CA VAL A 234 -8.81 0.67 -11.77
C VAL A 234 -7.42 1.29 -11.63
N ILE A 235 -6.38 0.63 -12.14
CA ILE A 235 -5.00 1.13 -12.13
C ILE A 235 -4.46 1.27 -13.55
N LYS A 236 -3.43 2.08 -13.72
CA LYS A 236 -2.71 2.21 -15.00
C LYS A 236 -1.65 1.10 -15.07
N TRP A 237 -1.63 0.36 -16.15
CA TRP A 237 -0.77 -0.79 -16.34
C TRP A 237 0.74 -0.50 -16.16
N TRP A 238 1.21 0.67 -16.57
CA TRP A 238 2.63 1.02 -16.54
C TRP A 238 3.18 1.33 -15.13
N GLN A 239 2.31 1.74 -14.20
CA GLN A 239 2.71 2.21 -12.87
C GLN A 239 3.45 1.15 -12.04
N PRO A 240 2.85 -0.02 -11.73
CA PRO A 240 3.53 -1.07 -10.99
C PRO A 240 4.73 -1.65 -11.74
N LEU A 241 4.59 -1.83 -13.07
CA LEU A 241 5.67 -2.39 -13.89
C LEU A 241 6.90 -1.50 -13.91
N LEU A 242 6.73 -0.18 -14.01
CA LEU A 242 7.84 0.77 -13.94
C LEU A 242 8.58 0.66 -12.60
N CYS A 243 7.82 0.61 -11.50
CA CYS A 243 8.40 0.49 -10.16
C CYS A 243 9.21 -0.80 -10.01
N ILE A 244 8.63 -1.94 -10.39
CA ILE A 244 9.26 -3.26 -10.27
C ILE A 244 10.51 -3.34 -11.16
N ALA A 245 10.40 -2.99 -12.42
CA ALA A 245 11.52 -3.10 -13.38
C ALA A 245 12.67 -2.16 -13.02
N LEU A 246 12.37 -0.91 -12.66
CA LEU A 246 13.40 0.05 -12.29
C LEU A 246 14.08 -0.31 -10.96
N SER A 247 13.30 -0.75 -9.96
CA SER A 247 13.88 -1.20 -8.69
C SER A 247 14.78 -2.43 -8.89
N GLY A 248 14.35 -3.43 -9.67
CA GLY A 248 15.18 -4.59 -10.01
C GLY A 248 16.46 -4.20 -10.74
N PHE A 249 16.37 -3.33 -11.76
CA PHE A 249 17.54 -2.86 -12.50
C PHE A 249 18.54 -2.12 -11.60
N VAL A 250 18.08 -1.22 -10.77
CA VAL A 250 18.95 -0.47 -9.84
C VAL A 250 19.57 -1.41 -8.81
N SER A 251 18.85 -2.43 -8.35
CA SER A 251 19.39 -3.44 -7.43
C SER A 251 20.54 -4.25 -8.07
N VAL A 252 20.41 -4.64 -9.36
CA VAL A 252 21.51 -5.28 -10.10
C VAL A 252 22.72 -4.35 -10.23
N CYS A 253 22.50 -3.06 -10.55
CA CYS A 253 23.57 -2.08 -10.62
C CYS A 253 24.28 -1.88 -9.26
N LEU A 254 23.53 -1.88 -8.16
CA LEU A 254 24.09 -1.78 -6.81
C LEU A 254 24.88 -3.05 -6.42
N ALA A 255 24.40 -4.23 -6.79
CA ALA A 255 25.15 -5.49 -6.60
C ALA A 255 26.48 -5.48 -7.37
N ALA A 256 26.53 -4.84 -8.55
CA ALA A 256 27.76 -4.68 -9.32
C ALA A 256 28.86 -3.91 -8.57
N THR A 257 28.50 -2.99 -7.68
CA THR A 257 29.49 -2.27 -6.86
C THR A 257 30.22 -3.18 -5.87
N GLY A 258 29.58 -4.33 -5.49
CA GLY A 258 30.19 -5.40 -4.69
C GLY A 258 31.00 -6.43 -5.49
N GLY A 259 31.16 -6.23 -6.80
CA GLY A 259 31.97 -7.09 -7.68
C GLY A 259 31.18 -8.18 -8.42
N THR A 260 29.88 -8.28 -8.26
CA THR A 260 29.03 -9.30 -8.91
C THR A 260 28.00 -8.64 -9.84
N PHE A 261 28.43 -8.25 -11.06
CA PHE A 261 27.47 -7.82 -12.08
C PHE A 261 26.94 -9.05 -12.83
N ASP A 262 25.76 -9.51 -12.44
CA ASP A 262 25.06 -10.59 -13.15
C ASP A 262 23.63 -10.17 -13.47
N ILE A 263 23.35 -9.98 -14.75
CA ILE A 263 22.01 -9.62 -15.25
C ILE A 263 21.02 -10.77 -15.08
N ALA A 264 21.48 -12.00 -14.92
CA ALA A 264 20.62 -13.17 -14.67
C ALA A 264 19.86 -13.03 -13.35
N LEU A 265 20.39 -12.28 -12.37
CA LEU A 265 19.74 -11.99 -11.10
C LEU A 265 18.60 -10.94 -11.20
N PHE A 266 18.42 -10.30 -12.35
CA PHE A 266 17.39 -9.27 -12.51
C PHE A 266 15.97 -9.77 -12.17
N PRO A 267 15.51 -10.94 -12.67
CA PRO A 267 14.19 -11.46 -12.29
C PRO A 267 14.07 -11.74 -10.80
N ASP A 268 15.13 -12.21 -10.15
CA ASP A 268 15.13 -12.50 -8.72
C ASP A 268 14.97 -11.23 -7.89
N TYR A 269 15.67 -10.15 -8.25
CA TYR A 269 15.50 -8.83 -7.64
C TYR A 269 14.10 -8.24 -7.85
N CYS A 270 13.48 -8.46 -9.02
CA CYS A 270 12.13 -8.03 -9.30
C CYS A 270 11.06 -8.80 -8.52
N LEU A 271 11.25 -10.10 -8.35
CA LEU A 271 10.25 -11.00 -7.76
C LEU A 271 10.45 -11.25 -6.26
N SER A 272 11.59 -10.88 -5.69
CA SER A 272 11.84 -11.11 -4.26
C SER A 272 11.06 -10.15 -3.37
N GLY A 273 10.69 -10.62 -2.18
CA GLY A 273 10.04 -9.84 -1.11
C GLY A 273 8.72 -9.20 -1.51
N GLY A 274 8.37 -8.12 -0.82
CA GLY A 274 7.12 -7.38 -0.95
C GLY A 274 7.08 -6.35 -2.07
N LEU A 275 8.11 -6.26 -2.93
CA LEU A 275 8.17 -5.27 -4.00
C LEU A 275 6.95 -5.33 -4.93
N VAL A 276 6.62 -6.54 -5.43
CA VAL A 276 5.50 -6.73 -6.36
C VAL A 276 4.16 -6.41 -5.70
N PHE A 277 3.93 -6.91 -4.48
CA PHE A 277 2.70 -6.67 -3.74
C PHE A 277 2.52 -5.17 -3.41
N GLY A 278 3.57 -4.53 -2.89
CA GLY A 278 3.54 -3.11 -2.55
C GLY A 278 3.38 -2.22 -3.78
N ALA A 279 4.04 -2.53 -4.90
CA ALA A 279 3.89 -1.77 -6.14
C ALA A 279 2.48 -1.88 -6.73
N VAL A 280 1.83 -3.06 -6.64
CA VAL A 280 0.50 -3.30 -7.22
C VAL A 280 -0.63 -2.78 -6.34
N PHE A 281 -0.64 -3.09 -5.03
CA PHE A 281 -1.79 -2.85 -4.16
C PHE A 281 -1.63 -1.65 -3.21
N MET A 282 -0.41 -1.22 -2.92
CA MET A 282 -0.17 -0.15 -1.95
C MET A 282 0.24 1.17 -2.60
N ALA A 283 1.16 1.14 -3.58
CA ALA A 283 1.63 2.35 -4.24
C ALA A 283 0.61 2.93 -5.24
N THR A 284 -0.35 2.13 -5.68
CA THR A 284 -1.43 2.55 -6.60
C THR A 284 -2.65 3.14 -5.90
N ASP A 285 -2.59 3.40 -4.59
CA ASP A 285 -3.69 4.02 -3.85
C ASP A 285 -4.02 5.41 -4.41
N TYR A 286 -5.31 5.64 -4.70
CA TYR A 286 -5.80 6.89 -5.27
C TYR A 286 -5.65 8.12 -4.37
N VAL A 287 -5.64 7.90 -3.06
CA VAL A 287 -5.64 9.00 -2.08
C VAL A 287 -4.23 9.52 -1.86
N THR A 288 -3.26 8.61 -1.79
CA THR A 288 -1.89 8.90 -1.35
C THR A 288 -0.91 9.01 -2.51
N SER A 289 -1.32 8.68 -3.74
CA SER A 289 -0.49 8.86 -4.95
C SER A 289 -0.77 10.18 -5.68
N PRO A 290 0.20 10.75 -6.42
CA PRO A 290 0.03 12.00 -7.16
C PRO A 290 -1.06 11.92 -8.23
N LYS A 291 -1.82 13.02 -8.41
CA LYS A 291 -2.93 13.09 -9.38
C LYS A 291 -2.47 13.29 -10.81
N GLY A 292 -1.33 13.96 -11.01
CA GLY A 292 -0.76 14.27 -12.32
C GLY A 292 -0.03 13.10 -12.97
N THR A 293 -0.11 12.87 -14.29
CA THR A 293 0.63 11.78 -14.97
C THR A 293 2.14 11.95 -14.83
N TYR A 294 2.66 13.19 -14.96
CA TYR A 294 4.08 13.48 -14.74
C TYR A 294 4.46 13.35 -13.26
N GLY A 295 3.58 13.78 -12.34
CA GLY A 295 3.77 13.56 -10.90
C GLY A 295 3.82 12.08 -10.55
N GLN A 296 2.95 11.27 -11.16
CA GLN A 296 2.99 9.81 -11.01
C GLN A 296 4.31 9.22 -11.52
N LEU A 297 4.81 9.66 -12.69
CA LEU A 297 6.10 9.18 -13.20
C LEU A 297 7.23 9.46 -12.20
N VAL A 298 7.33 10.70 -11.71
CA VAL A 298 8.34 11.10 -10.71
C VAL A 298 8.19 10.28 -9.43
N TYR A 299 6.95 10.09 -8.96
CA TYR A 299 6.65 9.29 -7.77
C TYR A 299 7.13 7.84 -7.91
N TYR A 300 6.77 7.14 -9.00
CA TYR A 300 7.15 5.73 -9.17
C TYR A 300 8.65 5.54 -9.43
N VAL A 301 9.30 6.49 -10.12
CA VAL A 301 10.77 6.48 -10.29
C VAL A 301 11.46 6.68 -8.94
N ALA A 302 11.05 7.68 -8.17
CA ALA A 302 11.62 7.94 -6.85
C ALA A 302 11.36 6.78 -5.87
N LEU A 303 10.15 6.19 -5.90
CA LEU A 303 9.79 5.01 -5.10
C LEU A 303 10.71 3.82 -5.44
N ALA A 304 10.92 3.54 -6.72
CA ALA A 304 11.77 2.45 -7.17
C ALA A 304 13.24 2.62 -6.74
N LEU A 305 13.79 3.83 -6.94
CA LEU A 305 15.16 4.17 -6.54
C LEU A 305 15.33 4.05 -5.02
N LEU A 306 14.42 4.65 -4.27
CA LEU A 306 14.48 4.63 -2.80
C LEU A 306 14.35 3.20 -2.26
N THR A 307 13.46 2.38 -2.83
CA THR A 307 13.30 0.98 -2.44
C THR A 307 14.57 0.18 -2.72
N ALA A 308 15.17 0.31 -3.91
CA ALA A 308 16.38 -0.41 -4.26
C ALA A 308 17.58 -0.01 -3.37
N ILE A 309 17.77 1.29 -3.15
CA ILE A 309 18.86 1.82 -2.32
C ILE A 309 18.71 1.36 -0.87
N LEU A 310 17.54 1.61 -0.27
CA LEU A 310 17.33 1.25 1.13
C LEU A 310 17.41 -0.26 1.35
N ARG A 311 16.87 -1.06 0.43
CA ARG A 311 16.95 -2.53 0.49
C ARG A 311 18.40 -3.03 0.44
N HIS A 312 19.24 -2.41 -0.40
CA HIS A 312 20.65 -2.75 -0.50
C HIS A 312 21.41 -2.50 0.80
N PHE A 313 21.14 -1.38 1.48
CA PHE A 313 21.84 -1.02 2.71
C PHE A 313 21.29 -1.69 3.97
N THR A 314 19.98 -1.92 4.03
CA THR A 314 19.34 -2.42 5.27
C THR A 314 19.15 -3.93 5.29
N HIS A 315 19.17 -4.59 4.14
CA HIS A 315 18.86 -6.02 3.97
C HIS A 315 17.49 -6.45 4.56
N ILE A 316 16.57 -5.50 4.75
CA ILE A 316 15.23 -5.70 5.29
C ILE A 316 14.19 -5.41 4.21
N GLU A 317 13.00 -6.01 4.32
CA GLU A 317 11.88 -5.66 3.44
C GLU A 317 11.32 -4.28 3.81
N ILE A 318 11.60 -3.32 2.95
CA ILE A 318 11.43 -1.91 3.27
C ILE A 318 10.33 -1.23 2.44
N MET A 319 9.63 -1.98 1.57
CA MET A 319 8.66 -1.42 0.64
C MET A 319 7.57 -0.58 1.32
N SER A 320 7.06 -1.00 2.49
CA SER A 320 6.07 -0.25 3.25
C SER A 320 6.61 1.09 3.77
N PHE A 321 7.87 1.13 4.21
CA PHE A 321 8.53 2.36 4.65
C PHE A 321 8.73 3.34 3.50
N THR A 322 9.18 2.84 2.34
CA THR A 322 9.39 3.68 1.16
C THR A 322 8.10 4.26 0.63
N ILE A 323 7.00 3.50 0.65
CA ILE A 323 5.67 4.01 0.31
C ILE A 323 5.25 5.12 1.28
N LEU A 324 5.44 4.95 2.59
CA LEU A 324 5.12 6.00 3.55
C LEU A 324 5.91 7.28 3.31
N LEU A 325 7.23 7.17 3.10
CA LEU A 325 8.08 8.33 2.78
C LEU A 325 7.60 9.03 1.51
N MET A 326 7.32 8.27 0.47
CA MET A 326 6.84 8.83 -0.80
C MET A 326 5.45 9.45 -0.68
N ASN A 327 4.57 8.89 0.17
CA ASN A 327 3.26 9.49 0.44
C ASN A 327 3.38 10.87 1.11
N LEU A 328 4.36 11.05 2.01
CA LEU A 328 4.64 12.36 2.62
C LEU A 328 5.17 13.38 1.60
N VAL A 329 5.88 12.91 0.56
CA VAL A 329 6.39 13.76 -0.52
C VAL A 329 5.32 14.05 -1.58
N THR A 330 4.27 13.25 -1.67
CA THR A 330 3.19 13.40 -2.68
C THR A 330 2.59 14.81 -2.73
N PRO A 331 2.23 15.48 -1.61
CA PRO A 331 1.69 16.84 -1.66
C PRO A 331 2.68 17.84 -2.26
N LEU A 332 3.98 17.64 -2.03
CA LEU A 332 5.03 18.46 -2.62
C LEU A 332 5.09 18.26 -4.14
N ILE A 333 5.05 17.00 -4.61
CA ILE A 333 5.01 16.67 -6.04
C ILE A 333 3.79 17.32 -6.71
N ASP A 334 2.60 17.21 -6.11
CA ASP A 334 1.37 17.79 -6.65
C ASP A 334 1.39 19.32 -6.67
N THR A 335 2.15 19.97 -5.78
CA THR A 335 2.31 21.43 -5.75
C THR A 335 3.23 21.93 -6.85
N TYR A 336 4.36 21.25 -7.08
CA TYR A 336 5.33 21.66 -8.09
C TYR A 336 4.97 21.18 -9.51
N ILE A 337 4.35 20.02 -9.65
CA ILE A 337 3.97 19.42 -10.94
C ILE A 337 2.48 19.63 -11.22
N VAL A 338 2.06 20.88 -11.27
CA VAL A 338 0.65 21.24 -11.52
C VAL A 338 0.26 20.96 -12.97
N ARG A 339 -0.89 20.32 -13.18
CA ARG A 339 -1.50 20.25 -14.51
C ARG A 339 -1.99 21.62 -14.93
N LYS A 340 -1.63 22.05 -16.14
CA LYS A 340 -2.21 23.25 -16.71
C LYS A 340 -3.71 23.07 -16.85
N PRO A 341 -4.54 23.99 -16.32
CA PRO A 341 -5.98 23.91 -16.47
C PRO A 341 -6.39 24.01 -17.94
N PHE A 342 -7.55 23.43 -18.26
CA PHE A 342 -8.09 23.52 -19.61
C PHE A 342 -8.30 25.01 -19.98
N GLY A 343 -7.81 25.40 -21.15
CA GLY A 343 -7.89 26.81 -21.60
C GLY A 343 -6.74 27.71 -21.14
N TYR A 344 -5.70 27.18 -20.44
CA TYR A 344 -4.53 27.95 -20.06
C TYR A 344 -3.79 28.46 -21.31
N LYS A 345 -3.85 29.76 -21.58
CA LYS A 345 -3.01 30.44 -22.56
C LYS A 345 -1.74 30.90 -21.87
N ARG A 346 -0.59 30.44 -22.36
CA ARG A 346 0.72 30.91 -21.90
C ARG A 346 0.83 32.37 -22.23
N GLU A 347 0.87 33.28 -21.25
CA GLU A 347 1.24 34.66 -21.48
C GLU A 347 2.65 34.68 -22.07
N LYS A 348 2.75 35.15 -23.31
CA LYS A 348 4.06 35.45 -23.87
C LYS A 348 4.62 36.56 -23.01
N LYS A 349 5.72 36.29 -22.28
CA LYS A 349 6.49 37.37 -21.66
C LYS A 349 6.74 38.40 -22.75
N ALA A 350 6.17 39.57 -22.60
CA ALA A 350 6.54 40.72 -23.43
C ALA A 350 8.05 40.86 -23.28
N LYS A 351 8.79 40.71 -24.37
CA LYS A 351 10.19 41.09 -24.40
C LYS A 351 10.15 42.58 -24.08
N GLU A 352 10.61 42.96 -22.90
CA GLU A 352 10.99 44.31 -22.63
C GLU A 352 12.06 44.65 -23.70
N ALA A 353 11.61 45.43 -24.68
CA ALA A 353 12.51 46.07 -25.60
C ALA A 353 13.23 47.17 -24.79
N VAL A 354 14.50 46.92 -24.52
CA VAL A 354 15.46 47.99 -24.16
C VAL A 354 15.88 48.67 -25.43
#